data_0cbc19f53f1d45d1c08c4a794ceeb7e9
#
_entry.id   0cbc19f53f1d45d1c08c4a794ceeb7e9
#
_cell.length_a   1.000
_cell.length_b   1.000
_cell.length_c   1.000
_cell.angle_alpha   90.00
_cell.angle_beta   90.00
_cell.angle_gamma   90.00
#
_symmetry.space_group_name_H-M   'P 1'
#
loop_
_entity.id
_entity.type
_entity.pdbx_description
1 polymer ?
#
loop_
_entity_poly.entity_id
_entity_poly.type
_entity_poly.pdbx_seq_one_letter_code
_entity_poly.pdbx_strand_id
1 'polypeptide(L)'
;MFHADRIIVAFDGSDNSKEALQKAIDLSKTLHARITVAHSHDRKENQTIIAPPRPAAGASYIGGGMTSVPDPLMSENVQPQPMIYEDQTEEIVAEARMILNDNQIDGDIDILEGDPASSIIEHAADISADLIVMGSRDQNRLEKLLFGSVSEKLSAKSDIPVLIVK
;
A
#
# COMPACT_ATOMS: atom_id res chain seq x y z
N MET A 1 -16.73 -18.03 -23.50
CA MET A 1 -15.65 -17.05 -23.76
C MET A 1 -15.62 -16.08 -22.59
N PHE A 2 -14.48 -15.88 -21.97
CA PHE A 2 -14.37 -14.90 -20.88
C PHE A 2 -14.50 -13.49 -21.50
N HIS A 3 -15.40 -12.69 -20.96
CA HIS A 3 -15.62 -11.31 -21.36
C HIS A 3 -15.49 -10.44 -20.10
N ALA A 4 -14.79 -9.36 -20.21
CA ALA A 4 -14.69 -8.37 -19.14
C ALA A 4 -14.79 -6.97 -19.75
N ASP A 5 -15.78 -6.21 -19.32
CA ASP A 5 -15.99 -4.81 -19.71
C ASP A 5 -15.34 -3.85 -18.72
N ARG A 6 -15.16 -4.28 -17.48
CA ARG A 6 -14.60 -3.47 -16.40
C ARG A 6 -13.61 -4.28 -15.57
N ILE A 7 -12.41 -3.75 -15.46
CA ILE A 7 -11.31 -4.31 -14.67
C ILE A 7 -11.00 -3.35 -13.53
N ILE A 8 -11.04 -3.82 -12.29
CA ILE A 8 -10.57 -3.07 -11.13
C ILE A 8 -9.17 -3.58 -10.74
N VAL A 9 -8.25 -2.66 -10.45
CA VAL A 9 -6.88 -2.98 -10.05
C VAL A 9 -6.63 -2.50 -8.64
N ALA A 10 -6.32 -3.41 -7.72
CA ALA A 10 -5.87 -3.06 -6.38
C ALA A 10 -4.43 -2.54 -6.44
N PHE A 11 -4.21 -1.29 -6.04
CA PHE A 11 -2.93 -0.61 -6.18
C PHE A 11 -2.48 0.02 -4.86
N ASP A 12 -1.29 -0.35 -4.40
CA ASP A 12 -0.69 0.14 -3.15
C ASP A 12 0.68 0.81 -3.36
N GLY A 13 1.09 1.04 -4.63
CA GLY A 13 2.38 1.64 -4.98
C GLY A 13 3.56 0.66 -4.92
N SER A 14 3.37 -0.59 -4.49
CA SER A 14 4.43 -1.60 -4.50
C SER A 14 4.79 -2.02 -5.95
N ASP A 15 5.99 -2.57 -6.13
CA ASP A 15 6.43 -3.06 -7.45
C ASP A 15 5.49 -4.12 -8.00
N ASN A 16 4.96 -5.00 -7.13
CA ASN A 16 3.99 -6.02 -7.53
C ASN A 16 2.65 -5.41 -7.98
N SER A 17 2.20 -4.34 -7.32
CA SER A 17 0.97 -3.64 -7.75
C SER A 17 1.17 -2.87 -9.06
N LYS A 18 2.37 -2.34 -9.31
CA LYS A 18 2.73 -1.72 -10.59
C LYS A 18 2.73 -2.74 -11.73
N GLU A 19 3.29 -3.92 -11.47
CA GLU A 19 3.25 -5.02 -12.44
C GLU A 19 1.81 -5.50 -12.70
N ALA A 20 1.00 -5.61 -11.64
CA ALA A 20 -0.42 -5.93 -11.76
C ALA A 20 -1.18 -4.90 -12.62
N LEU A 21 -0.92 -3.60 -12.40
CA LEU A 21 -1.51 -2.53 -13.20
C LEU A 21 -1.08 -2.64 -14.67
N GLN A 22 0.20 -2.94 -14.95
CA GLN A 22 0.67 -3.13 -16.32
C GLN A 22 -0.03 -4.32 -17.00
N LYS A 23 -0.20 -5.45 -16.30
CA LYS A 23 -0.94 -6.61 -16.83
C LYS A 23 -2.42 -6.30 -17.06
N ALA A 24 -3.03 -5.54 -16.17
CA ALA A 24 -4.41 -5.10 -16.35
C ALA A 24 -4.56 -4.18 -17.57
N ILE A 25 -3.59 -3.31 -17.83
CA ILE A 25 -3.54 -2.47 -19.02
C ILE A 25 -3.46 -3.32 -20.30
N ASP A 26 -2.60 -4.34 -20.32
CA ASP A 26 -2.48 -5.25 -21.46
C ASP A 26 -3.79 -6.00 -21.72
N LEU A 27 -4.45 -6.47 -20.65
CA LEU A 27 -5.77 -7.10 -20.74
C LEU A 27 -6.84 -6.13 -21.23
N SER A 28 -6.88 -4.91 -20.69
CA SER A 28 -7.81 -3.86 -21.07
C SER A 28 -7.72 -3.56 -22.58
N LYS A 29 -6.52 -3.42 -23.12
CA LYS A 29 -6.31 -3.20 -24.57
C LYS A 29 -6.83 -4.35 -25.40
N THR A 30 -6.65 -5.60 -24.92
CA THR A 30 -7.09 -6.81 -25.62
C THR A 30 -8.60 -7.02 -25.56
N LEU A 31 -9.21 -6.77 -24.40
CA LEU A 31 -10.63 -7.00 -24.14
C LEU A 31 -11.50 -5.77 -24.43
N HIS A 32 -10.89 -4.62 -24.69
CA HIS A 32 -11.56 -3.31 -24.77
C HIS A 32 -12.27 -2.93 -23.47
N ALA A 33 -11.74 -3.36 -22.34
CA ALA A 33 -12.29 -3.13 -21.01
C ALA A 33 -11.87 -1.77 -20.44
N ARG A 34 -12.70 -1.18 -19.61
CA ARG A 34 -12.35 0.01 -18.82
C ARG A 34 -11.54 -0.40 -17.60
N ILE A 35 -10.58 0.44 -17.18
CA ILE A 35 -9.79 0.24 -15.98
C ILE A 35 -10.22 1.24 -14.91
N THR A 36 -10.41 0.72 -13.70
CA THR A 36 -10.48 1.50 -12.46
C THR A 36 -9.36 1.05 -11.55
N VAL A 37 -8.49 1.97 -11.15
CA VAL A 37 -7.47 1.72 -10.13
C VAL A 37 -8.06 2.05 -8.77
N ALA A 38 -8.03 1.10 -7.84
CA ALA A 38 -8.52 1.28 -6.48
C ALA A 38 -7.33 1.26 -5.50
N HIS A 39 -7.14 2.36 -4.80
CA HIS A 39 -6.23 2.48 -3.68
C HIS A 39 -7.00 2.51 -2.37
N SER A 40 -6.77 1.53 -1.49
CA SER A 40 -7.38 1.54 -0.16
C SER A 40 -6.49 2.28 0.82
N HIS A 41 -7.01 3.37 1.38
CA HIS A 41 -6.38 4.12 2.44
C HIS A 41 -6.73 3.49 3.80
N ASP A 42 -5.85 2.63 4.30
CA ASP A 42 -5.89 2.22 5.71
C ASP A 42 -4.95 3.13 6.50
N ARG A 43 -5.52 3.97 7.37
CA ARG A 43 -4.76 4.90 8.23
C ARG A 43 -3.64 4.22 9.05
N LYS A 44 -3.68 2.91 9.19
CA LYS A 44 -2.69 2.15 9.97
C LYS A 44 -1.52 1.64 9.11
N GLU A 45 -1.74 1.35 7.84
CA GLU A 45 -0.72 0.76 6.97
C GLU A 45 0.05 1.79 6.12
N ASN A 46 -0.57 2.91 5.77
CA ASN A 46 0.02 3.92 4.88
C ASN A 46 0.78 5.04 5.60
N GLN A 47 1.04 4.88 6.89
CA GLN A 47 1.75 5.87 7.69
C GLN A 47 3.20 5.45 7.91
N THR A 48 4.14 6.17 7.29
CA THR A 48 5.55 6.04 7.62
C THR A 48 5.84 6.81 8.90
N ILE A 49 6.31 6.12 9.95
CA ILE A 49 6.74 6.76 11.19
C ILE A 49 8.07 7.45 10.90
N ILE A 50 8.05 8.77 10.73
CA ILE A 50 9.27 9.57 10.70
C ILE A 50 9.68 9.80 12.16
N ALA A 51 10.59 8.95 12.65
CA ALA A 51 11.19 9.21 13.95
C ALA A 51 12.00 10.52 13.86
N PRO A 52 11.80 11.48 14.78
CA PRO A 52 12.66 12.67 14.81
C PRO A 52 14.13 12.25 14.94
N PRO A 53 15.06 12.96 14.29
CA PRO A 53 16.47 12.65 14.42
C PRO A 53 16.84 12.66 15.91
N ARG A 54 17.37 11.55 16.41
CA ARG A 54 17.90 11.52 17.78
C ARG A 54 18.94 12.61 17.87
N PRO A 55 18.84 13.53 18.83
CA PRO A 55 19.93 14.47 19.06
C PRO A 55 21.17 13.61 19.32
N ALA A 56 22.22 13.86 18.55
CA ALA A 56 23.49 13.19 18.77
C ALA A 56 23.83 13.42 20.25
N ALA A 57 23.92 12.33 21.01
CA ALA A 57 24.40 12.40 22.37
C ALA A 57 25.78 13.04 22.29
N GLY A 58 25.85 14.32 22.65
CA GLY A 58 27.08 15.06 22.69
C GLY A 58 28.01 14.34 23.64
N ALA A 59 28.99 13.68 23.09
CA ALA A 59 30.14 13.18 23.85
C ALA A 59 30.88 14.40 24.40
N SER A 60 30.45 14.87 25.55
CA SER A 60 31.26 15.78 26.35
C SER A 60 32.39 14.97 27.01
N TYR A 61 33.47 14.81 26.29
CA TYR A 61 34.74 14.44 26.90
C TYR A 61 35.24 15.65 27.68
N ILE A 62 35.02 15.68 28.97
CA ILE A 62 35.83 16.47 29.90
C ILE A 62 36.26 15.53 30.99
N GLY A 63 37.57 15.44 31.10
CA GLY A 63 38.33 14.52 31.90
C GLY A 63 38.05 14.44 33.40
N GLY A 64 38.31 13.28 33.93
CA GLY A 64 38.78 13.09 35.31
C GLY A 64 37.70 12.98 36.37
N GLY A 65 37.46 11.77 36.90
CA GLY A 65 36.84 11.58 38.19
C GLY A 65 35.68 10.55 38.17
N MET A 66 36.02 9.33 38.54
CA MET A 66 35.08 8.28 38.94
C MET A 66 34.19 8.76 40.08
N THR A 67 32.89 8.79 39.86
CA THR A 67 31.77 8.32 40.69
C THR A 67 30.48 8.86 40.11
N SER A 68 29.84 8.15 39.23
CA SER A 68 28.46 8.46 38.86
C SER A 68 27.55 7.42 39.45
N VAL A 69 27.01 7.75 40.59
CA VAL A 69 25.75 7.14 41.01
C VAL A 69 24.68 7.69 40.06
N PRO A 70 23.86 6.89 39.39
CA PRO A 70 22.75 7.42 38.61
C PRO A 70 21.79 8.10 39.60
N ASP A 71 21.56 9.40 39.39
CA ASP A 71 20.55 10.13 40.14
C ASP A 71 19.15 9.67 39.69
N PRO A 72 18.36 9.01 40.56
CA PRO A 72 17.06 8.53 40.19
C PRO A 72 16.00 9.61 40.08
N LEU A 73 16.36 10.89 40.18
CA LEU A 73 15.43 12.01 40.17
C LEU A 73 15.41 12.85 38.89
N MET A 74 16.25 12.51 37.90
CA MET A 74 16.05 13.02 36.53
C MET A 74 15.11 12.07 35.77
N SER A 75 13.88 11.95 36.23
CA SER A 75 12.77 11.62 35.38
C SER A 75 12.61 12.77 34.41
N GLU A 76 13.41 12.73 33.34
CA GLU A 76 13.13 13.55 32.17
C GLU A 76 11.71 13.24 31.75
N ASN A 77 10.90 14.24 31.91
CA ASN A 77 9.54 14.30 31.37
C ASN A 77 9.67 14.25 29.84
N VAL A 78 9.96 13.05 29.33
CA VAL A 78 9.96 12.76 27.88
C VAL A 78 8.53 12.93 27.44
N GLN A 79 8.19 14.16 27.09
CA GLN A 79 6.92 14.42 26.43
C GLN A 79 6.92 13.57 25.17
N PRO A 80 5.90 12.74 24.96
CA PRO A 80 5.81 11.99 23.72
C PRO A 80 5.80 13.01 22.58
N GLN A 81 6.87 13.01 21.79
CA GLN A 81 6.94 13.82 20.59
C GLN A 81 5.79 13.38 19.68
N PRO A 82 5.03 14.31 19.11
CA PRO A 82 4.00 13.95 18.16
C PRO A 82 4.64 13.17 17.02
N MET A 83 4.21 11.94 16.82
CA MET A 83 4.58 11.17 15.64
C MET A 83 3.93 11.85 14.44
N ILE A 84 4.77 12.36 13.54
CA ILE A 84 4.29 12.91 12.27
C ILE A 84 4.11 11.70 11.35
N TYR A 85 2.88 11.45 10.97
CA TYR A 85 2.54 10.44 9.99
C TYR A 85 2.43 11.12 8.64
N GLU A 86 3.18 10.65 7.67
CA GLU A 86 3.09 11.10 6.29
C GLU A 86 2.11 10.20 5.55
N ASP A 87 1.09 10.80 4.97
CA ASP A 87 0.11 10.12 4.15
C ASP A 87 0.66 10.00 2.71
N GLN A 88 0.96 8.78 2.30
CA GLN A 88 1.53 8.51 0.97
C GLN A 88 0.45 8.35 -0.12
N THR A 89 -0.82 8.53 0.21
CA THR A 89 -1.93 8.34 -0.72
C THR A 89 -1.78 9.19 -1.98
N GLU A 90 -1.40 10.46 -1.84
CA GLU A 90 -1.23 11.34 -3.00
C GLU A 90 -0.12 10.88 -3.95
N GLU A 91 1.01 10.40 -3.41
CA GLU A 91 2.12 9.87 -4.19
C GLU A 91 1.73 8.59 -4.94
N ILE A 92 1.03 7.67 -4.26
CA ILE A 92 0.55 6.42 -4.84
C ILE A 92 -0.45 6.70 -5.97
N VAL A 93 -1.39 7.62 -5.76
CA VAL A 93 -2.36 8.04 -6.80
C VAL A 93 -1.66 8.71 -7.98
N ALA A 94 -0.69 9.59 -7.72
CA ALA A 94 0.08 10.24 -8.78
C ALA A 94 0.86 9.22 -9.63
N GLU A 95 1.44 8.20 -8.99
CA GLU A 95 2.16 7.14 -9.68
C GLU A 95 1.22 6.29 -10.55
N ALA A 96 0.07 5.89 -10.03
CA ALA A 96 -0.94 5.18 -10.82
C ALA A 96 -1.38 6.01 -12.03
N ARG A 97 -1.60 7.32 -11.84
CA ARG A 97 -1.97 8.24 -12.92
C ARG A 97 -0.88 8.32 -13.99
N MET A 98 0.38 8.40 -13.58
CA MET A 98 1.51 8.42 -14.51
C MET A 98 1.55 7.13 -15.35
N ILE A 99 1.40 5.95 -14.73
CA ILE A 99 1.40 4.67 -15.45
C ILE A 99 0.27 4.61 -16.48
N LEU A 100 -0.96 5.04 -16.12
CA LEU A 100 -2.10 5.07 -17.04
C LEU A 100 -1.83 6.01 -18.22
N ASN A 101 -1.31 7.22 -17.96
CA ASN A 101 -1.02 8.21 -18.98
C ASN A 101 0.07 7.74 -19.96
N ASP A 102 1.16 7.15 -19.45
CA ASP A 102 2.26 6.61 -20.26
C ASP A 102 1.78 5.50 -21.20
N ASN A 103 0.76 4.77 -20.80
CA ASN A 103 0.14 3.72 -21.60
C ASN A 103 -1.04 4.21 -22.45
N GLN A 104 -1.37 5.50 -22.39
CA GLN A 104 -2.50 6.12 -23.10
C GLN A 104 -3.86 5.49 -22.75
N ILE A 105 -4.03 5.13 -21.48
CA ILE A 105 -5.27 4.59 -20.94
C ILE A 105 -6.02 5.68 -20.16
N ASP A 106 -7.26 5.92 -20.57
CA ASP A 106 -8.21 6.74 -19.83
C ASP A 106 -8.88 5.85 -18.75
N GLY A 107 -8.28 5.83 -17.55
CA GLY A 107 -8.73 5.03 -16.43
C GLY A 107 -9.10 5.89 -15.22
N ASP A 108 -10.09 5.44 -14.47
CA ASP A 108 -10.50 6.06 -13.21
C ASP A 108 -9.55 5.65 -12.08
N ILE A 109 -9.37 6.52 -11.08
CA ILE A 109 -8.62 6.20 -9.85
C ILE A 109 -9.50 6.58 -8.67
N ASP A 110 -9.83 5.57 -7.86
CA ASP A 110 -10.68 5.72 -6.68
C ASP A 110 -9.89 5.43 -5.41
N ILE A 111 -10.05 6.31 -4.42
CA ILE A 111 -9.48 6.14 -3.09
C ILE A 111 -10.58 5.58 -2.19
N LEU A 112 -10.32 4.40 -1.63
CA LEU A 112 -11.24 3.68 -0.77
C LEU A 112 -10.78 3.81 0.69
N GLU A 113 -11.72 3.81 1.62
CA GLU A 113 -11.43 3.84 3.06
C GLU A 113 -11.77 2.50 3.71
N GLY A 114 -10.96 2.09 4.68
CA GLY A 114 -11.21 0.92 5.53
C GLY A 114 -10.34 -0.28 5.23
N ASP A 115 -10.84 -1.49 5.57
CA ASP A 115 -10.12 -2.75 5.33
C ASP A 115 -9.92 -2.96 3.82
N PRO A 116 -8.68 -3.09 3.35
CA PRO A 116 -8.39 -3.11 1.91
C PRO A 116 -9.15 -4.17 1.13
N ALA A 117 -9.27 -5.38 1.67
CA ALA A 117 -9.96 -6.45 0.95
C ALA A 117 -11.46 -6.18 0.85
N SER A 118 -12.08 -5.76 1.95
CA SER A 118 -13.52 -5.50 1.99
C SER A 118 -13.91 -4.31 1.12
N SER A 119 -13.16 -3.21 1.22
CA SER A 119 -13.44 -2.00 0.43
C SER A 119 -13.28 -2.24 -1.07
N ILE A 120 -12.28 -3.04 -1.50
CA ILE A 120 -12.11 -3.40 -2.91
C ILE A 120 -13.26 -4.28 -3.40
N ILE A 121 -13.71 -5.28 -2.61
CA ILE A 121 -14.84 -6.15 -2.99
C ILE A 121 -16.12 -5.34 -3.15
N GLU A 122 -16.43 -4.48 -2.17
CA GLU A 122 -17.62 -3.63 -2.19
C GLU A 122 -17.60 -2.69 -3.39
N HIS A 123 -16.49 -2.00 -3.60
CA HIS A 123 -16.34 -1.09 -4.71
C HIS A 123 -16.39 -1.80 -6.07
N ALA A 124 -15.78 -2.98 -6.20
CA ALA A 124 -15.84 -3.78 -7.41
C ALA A 124 -17.31 -4.20 -7.75
N ALA A 125 -18.08 -4.53 -6.73
CA ALA A 125 -19.52 -4.82 -6.91
C ALA A 125 -20.30 -3.56 -7.32
N ASP A 126 -20.05 -2.41 -6.67
CA ASP A 126 -20.73 -1.14 -6.96
C ASP A 126 -20.52 -0.68 -8.40
N ILE A 127 -19.28 -0.80 -8.91
CA ILE A 127 -18.98 -0.44 -10.29
C ILE A 127 -19.31 -1.57 -11.28
N SER A 128 -19.81 -2.71 -10.83
CA SER A 128 -20.05 -3.91 -11.64
C SER A 128 -18.78 -4.34 -12.39
N ALA A 129 -17.69 -4.51 -11.68
CA ALA A 129 -16.43 -5.01 -12.23
C ALA A 129 -16.54 -6.51 -12.57
N ASP A 130 -15.92 -6.92 -13.67
CA ASP A 130 -15.91 -8.31 -14.13
C ASP A 130 -14.63 -9.05 -13.72
N LEU A 131 -13.60 -8.31 -13.34
CA LEU A 131 -12.30 -8.85 -12.96
C LEU A 131 -11.63 -7.92 -11.94
N ILE A 132 -11.11 -8.52 -10.88
CA ILE A 132 -10.19 -7.86 -9.94
C ILE A 132 -8.77 -8.30 -10.28
N VAL A 133 -7.84 -7.35 -10.45
CA VAL A 133 -6.41 -7.63 -10.67
C VAL A 133 -5.62 -7.07 -9.49
N MET A 134 -4.67 -7.83 -8.98
CA MET A 134 -3.81 -7.40 -7.88
C MET A 134 -2.43 -8.03 -7.93
N GLY A 135 -1.45 -7.41 -7.30
CA GLY A 135 -0.14 -7.99 -7.11
C GLY A 135 -0.08 -8.97 -5.93
N SER A 136 0.82 -9.93 -5.99
CA SER A 136 1.16 -10.75 -4.83
C SER A 136 2.12 -9.98 -3.92
N ARG A 137 1.83 -9.89 -2.62
CA ARG A 137 2.57 -9.04 -1.67
C ARG A 137 3.80 -9.72 -1.07
N ASP A 138 4.67 -10.43 -1.79
CA ASP A 138 5.88 -10.94 -1.14
C ASP A 138 7.08 -11.08 -2.07
N GLN A 139 7.99 -10.09 -2.01
CA GLN A 139 9.35 -10.21 -2.54
C GLN A 139 10.33 -10.91 -1.57
N ASN A 140 10.00 -11.10 -0.29
CA ASN A 140 10.93 -11.53 0.75
C ASN A 140 10.61 -12.82 1.49
N ARG A 141 9.58 -13.57 1.11
CA ARG A 141 9.30 -14.89 1.70
C ARG A 141 9.51 -16.01 0.69
N LEU A 142 10.77 -16.41 0.58
CA LEU A 142 11.25 -17.50 -0.29
C LEU A 142 10.70 -18.89 0.06
N GLU A 143 9.91 -19.04 1.09
CA GLU A 143 9.37 -20.34 1.50
C GLU A 143 7.87 -20.24 1.78
N LYS A 144 7.11 -20.87 0.90
CA LYS A 144 5.67 -21.12 0.91
C LYS A 144 4.85 -20.03 0.21
N LEU A 145 4.07 -20.49 -0.72
CA LEU A 145 2.86 -19.99 -1.40
C LEU A 145 1.90 -19.17 -0.50
N LEU A 146 2.40 -18.15 0.16
CA LEU A 146 1.58 -17.32 1.02
C LEU A 146 1.19 -16.07 0.25
N PHE A 147 -0.02 -16.10 -0.26
CA PHE A 147 -0.73 -14.90 -0.65
C PHE A 147 -0.69 -13.92 0.53
N GLY A 148 -0.49 -12.63 0.28
CA GLY A 148 -0.63 -11.63 1.32
C GLY A 148 -2.05 -11.62 1.90
N SER A 149 -2.23 -11.06 3.08
CA SER A 149 -3.53 -11.05 3.79
C SER A 149 -4.69 -10.52 2.94
N VAL A 150 -4.43 -9.52 2.09
CA VAL A 150 -5.42 -8.92 1.19
C VAL A 150 -5.75 -9.88 0.04
N SER A 151 -4.75 -10.47 -0.60
CA SER A 151 -4.97 -11.41 -1.71
C SER A 151 -5.69 -12.68 -1.27
N GLU A 152 -5.38 -13.19 -0.08
CA GLU A 152 -6.08 -14.32 0.52
C GLU A 152 -7.56 -13.99 0.77
N LYS A 153 -7.83 -12.86 1.41
CA LYS A 153 -9.21 -12.41 1.68
C LYS A 153 -10.00 -12.17 0.41
N LEU A 154 -9.40 -11.50 -0.58
CA LEU A 154 -10.02 -11.25 -1.88
C LEU A 154 -10.39 -12.56 -2.59
N SER A 155 -9.44 -13.50 -2.68
CA SER A 155 -9.66 -14.79 -3.32
C SER A 155 -10.71 -15.65 -2.62
N ALA A 156 -10.84 -15.53 -1.29
CA ALA A 156 -11.78 -16.32 -0.50
C ALA A 156 -13.20 -15.72 -0.45
N LYS A 157 -13.34 -14.40 -0.57
CA LYS A 157 -14.60 -13.71 -0.31
C LYS A 157 -15.21 -13.04 -1.53
N SER A 158 -14.46 -12.87 -2.62
CA SER A 158 -14.97 -12.22 -3.82
C SER A 158 -15.78 -13.20 -4.69
N ASP A 159 -16.94 -12.78 -5.10
CA ASP A 159 -17.73 -13.46 -6.14
C ASP A 159 -17.21 -13.11 -7.55
N ILE A 160 -16.42 -12.04 -7.65
CA ILE A 160 -15.79 -11.60 -8.89
C ILE A 160 -14.46 -12.34 -9.06
N PRO A 161 -14.13 -12.82 -10.27
CA PRO A 161 -12.81 -13.44 -10.54
C PRO A 161 -11.65 -12.55 -10.11
N VAL A 162 -10.62 -13.15 -9.49
CA VAL A 162 -9.43 -12.45 -9.02
C VAL A 162 -8.20 -12.97 -9.74
N LEU A 163 -7.47 -12.08 -10.40
CA LEU A 163 -6.17 -12.35 -11.03
C LEU A 163 -5.05 -11.84 -10.13
N ILE A 164 -4.22 -12.73 -9.64
CA ILE A 164 -3.05 -12.41 -8.82
C ILE A 164 -1.80 -12.47 -9.70
N VAL A 165 -1.10 -11.34 -9.82
CA VAL A 165 0.15 -11.18 -10.56
C VAL A 165 1.32 -11.38 -9.61
N LYS A 166 2.30 -12.21 -10.03
CA LYS A 166 3.51 -12.55 -9.25
C LYS A 166 4.73 -12.00 -9.93
#